data_43cbb24e5732799ab13ec92cff7715b7
#
_entry.id   43cbb24e5732799ab13ec92cff7715b7
#
_cell.length_a   1.000
_cell.length_b   1.000
_cell.length_c   1.000
_cell.angle_alpha   90.00
_cell.angle_beta   90.00
_cell.angle_gamma   90.00
#
_symmetry.space_group_name_H-M   'P 1'
#
loop_
_entity.id
_entity.type
_entity.pdbx_description
1 polymer ?
#
loop_
_entity_poly.entity_id
_entity_poly.type
_entity_poly.pdbx_seq_one_letter_code
_entity_poly.pdbx_strand_id
1 'polypeptide(L)'
;PSMDICRKPSWPRLYESMGEDPYAASVMGEAYLKGLQGDDPNNIDEYHVGTCLKHYFGYGVPDNGIDRTPANVNEQDLREKLFTPFLKAFQNGAIATMTNSSILNGMNGVANKKFLQQWLKDDLEWDGLIVTDWGDIENLYIRDHIAASQKDAIRMAINAGVDMMMVPSQLNYGETLKQLVEDGCVAQERIDDAVRRILRLKYRLNLFDNPYSNDNKYPLFGSAAHAAVAKQMAVESEILLKNEDNILPLQHGKKILLCGPNANTIRGLNGGWSYSWQGNNVEKFSEQYNTILEAMTNKFGSDNIIFEHGVAYEEHKEWTAEDASGIEKAVAQAKDVDYIIACVGENSYAETTGNISDLNLSSNQKLLVKRLQETGKPVILILNEGRPRLIHDLVDGCKAIVNIMLPGNYGGDALADLLSGDENFSGRLPFTYPSHPNSFTTYDFKVCEARETMPGTYNYEAHTNTQWWFGEGMSYTTFEYSNLEINKSSFDAGDIIEFSIMVKNTGNRKGKETVMLYSQDLSASIIPDNRRLRNFKKIELTPGESQTVSFSINAKDLAFIGSDGKWHLEKGEYKITVGNQATVINCVSDFTSETNILN
;
A
#
# COMPACT_ATOMS: atom_id res chain seq x y z
N PRO A 1 3.79 10.20 -5.99
CA PRO A 1 3.30 9.14 -5.10
C PRO A 1 3.96 7.81 -5.42
N SER A 2 4.09 6.91 -4.40
CA SER A 2 4.50 5.54 -4.64
C SER A 2 3.35 4.75 -5.26
N MET A 3 3.65 4.07 -6.37
CA MET A 3 2.72 3.18 -7.08
C MET A 3 3.16 1.72 -6.99
N ASP A 4 4.15 1.45 -6.13
CA ASP A 4 4.70 0.12 -5.95
C ASP A 4 3.63 -0.84 -5.42
N ILE A 5 3.57 -2.03 -6.00
CA ILE A 5 2.85 -3.18 -5.46
C ILE A 5 3.79 -3.90 -4.50
N CYS A 6 3.37 -4.08 -3.26
CA CYS A 6 4.13 -4.81 -2.26
C CYS A 6 3.54 -6.20 -2.02
N ARG A 7 4.32 -7.25 -2.32
CA ARG A 7 3.97 -8.66 -2.12
C ARG A 7 4.98 -9.39 -1.22
N LYS A 8 5.85 -8.62 -0.56
CA LYS A 8 6.84 -9.13 0.41
C LYS A 8 6.64 -8.42 1.74
N PRO A 9 5.99 -9.05 2.71
CA PRO A 9 5.66 -8.42 4.00
C PRO A 9 6.88 -7.90 4.78
N SER A 10 8.08 -8.46 4.54
CA SER A 10 9.32 -8.01 5.18
C SER A 10 9.93 -6.76 4.53
N TRP A 11 9.46 -6.33 3.35
CA TRP A 11 10.00 -5.13 2.70
C TRP A 11 9.76 -3.87 3.54
N PRO A 12 10.81 -3.08 3.85
CA PRO A 12 10.69 -1.97 4.82
C PRO A 12 9.82 -0.82 4.32
N ARG A 13 9.56 -0.73 3.02
CA ARG A 13 8.78 0.34 2.41
C ARG A 13 7.33 -0.07 2.08
N LEU A 14 6.83 -1.18 2.68
CA LEU A 14 5.46 -1.62 2.49
C LEU A 14 4.47 -0.48 2.78
N TYR A 15 4.68 0.28 3.85
CA TYR A 15 3.82 1.41 4.25
C TYR A 15 3.79 2.55 3.22
N GLU A 16 4.76 2.64 2.31
CA GLU A 16 4.74 3.60 1.20
C GLU A 16 3.89 3.12 0.02
N SER A 17 3.53 1.83 -0.03
CA SER A 17 2.76 1.23 -1.11
C SER A 17 1.25 1.35 -0.88
N MET A 18 0.49 1.08 -1.94
CA MET A 18 -0.97 0.96 -1.86
C MET A 18 -1.44 -0.49 -1.65
N GLY A 19 -0.53 -1.37 -1.20
CA GLY A 19 -0.79 -2.76 -0.89
C GLY A 19 -0.41 -3.75 -1.99
N GLU A 20 -1.06 -4.92 -2.02
CA GLU A 20 -0.68 -6.04 -2.89
C GLU A 20 -1.48 -6.13 -4.19
N ASP A 21 -2.62 -5.41 -4.29
CA ASP A 21 -3.55 -5.55 -5.41
C ASP A 21 -3.36 -4.46 -6.49
N PRO A 22 -3.18 -4.85 -7.76
CA PRO A 22 -2.93 -3.90 -8.85
C PRO A 22 -4.14 -3.04 -9.20
N TYR A 23 -5.38 -3.55 -9.06
CA TYR A 23 -6.57 -2.76 -9.35
C TYR A 23 -6.80 -1.68 -8.28
N ALA A 24 -6.74 -2.07 -7.01
CA ALA A 24 -6.85 -1.13 -5.89
C ALA A 24 -5.77 -0.04 -5.98
N ALA A 25 -4.52 -0.42 -6.22
CA ALA A 25 -3.42 0.53 -6.41
C ALA A 25 -3.64 1.46 -7.61
N SER A 26 -4.21 0.96 -8.71
CA SER A 26 -4.54 1.78 -9.89
C SER A 26 -5.60 2.84 -9.58
N VAL A 27 -6.68 2.44 -8.92
CA VAL A 27 -7.80 3.36 -8.57
C VAL A 27 -7.35 4.40 -7.54
N MET A 28 -6.66 3.98 -6.50
CA MET A 28 -6.12 4.88 -5.47
C MET A 28 -5.07 5.82 -6.05
N GLY A 29 -4.18 5.30 -6.90
CA GLY A 29 -3.15 6.07 -7.59
C GLY A 29 -3.73 7.12 -8.54
N GLU A 30 -4.79 6.79 -9.27
CA GLU A 30 -5.51 7.75 -10.13
C GLU A 30 -6.14 8.87 -9.30
N ALA A 31 -6.82 8.54 -8.21
CA ALA A 31 -7.40 9.53 -7.31
C ALA A 31 -6.31 10.46 -6.71
N TYR A 32 -5.18 9.89 -6.32
CA TYR A 32 -4.04 10.63 -5.79
C TYR A 32 -3.42 11.54 -6.87
N LEU A 33 -3.26 11.03 -8.10
CA LEU A 33 -2.77 11.78 -9.25
C LEU A 33 -3.65 13.00 -9.52
N LYS A 34 -4.96 12.81 -9.65
CA LYS A 34 -5.93 13.90 -9.91
C LYS A 34 -5.97 14.90 -8.77
N GLY A 35 -5.94 14.45 -7.53
CA GLY A 35 -5.92 15.32 -6.36
C GLY A 35 -4.69 16.22 -6.26
N LEU A 36 -3.52 15.73 -6.69
CA LEU A 36 -2.28 16.52 -6.70
C LEU A 36 -2.11 17.37 -7.97
N GLN A 37 -2.42 16.80 -9.14
CA GLN A 37 -2.06 17.38 -10.44
C GLN A 37 -3.22 18.13 -11.11
N GLY A 38 -4.47 17.91 -10.66
CA GLY A 38 -5.66 18.38 -11.33
C GLY A 38 -6.05 17.48 -12.52
N ASP A 39 -7.09 17.90 -13.26
CA ASP A 39 -7.66 17.12 -14.36
C ASP A 39 -6.96 17.36 -15.71
N ASP A 40 -6.29 18.50 -15.89
CA ASP A 40 -5.57 18.83 -17.14
C ASP A 40 -4.05 18.68 -16.97
N PRO A 41 -3.46 17.58 -17.49
CA PRO A 41 -2.01 17.34 -17.38
C PRO A 41 -1.16 18.33 -18.20
N ASN A 42 -1.77 19.12 -19.10
CA ASN A 42 -1.07 20.09 -19.92
C ASN A 42 -1.04 21.50 -19.32
N ASN A 43 -1.89 21.76 -18.32
CA ASN A 43 -1.97 23.07 -17.66
C ASN A 43 -2.28 22.88 -16.17
N ILE A 44 -1.24 22.65 -15.39
CA ILE A 44 -1.34 22.48 -13.93
C ILE A 44 -1.45 23.87 -13.31
N ASP A 45 -2.58 24.14 -12.68
CA ASP A 45 -2.87 25.44 -12.10
C ASP A 45 -2.12 25.72 -10.80
N GLU A 46 -2.29 26.91 -10.22
CA GLU A 46 -1.57 27.35 -9.02
C GLU A 46 -1.96 26.63 -7.73
N TYR A 47 -3.03 25.82 -7.72
CA TYR A 47 -3.48 25.01 -6.57
C TYR A 47 -3.01 23.56 -6.63
N HIS A 48 -2.41 23.14 -7.73
CA HIS A 48 -1.95 21.78 -7.97
C HIS A 48 -0.43 21.70 -8.14
N VAL A 49 0.11 20.50 -8.04
CA VAL A 49 1.54 20.24 -8.19
C VAL A 49 1.79 19.10 -9.17
N GLY A 50 2.91 19.11 -9.86
CA GLY A 50 3.30 18.01 -10.74
C GLY A 50 3.57 16.74 -9.95
N THR A 51 3.05 15.62 -10.41
CA THR A 51 3.31 14.32 -9.82
C THR A 51 4.54 13.66 -10.43
N CYS A 52 5.33 13.00 -9.58
CA CYS A 52 6.36 12.06 -9.99
C CYS A 52 6.01 10.70 -9.41
N LEU A 53 5.60 9.75 -10.26
CA LEU A 53 5.27 8.39 -9.85
C LEU A 53 6.54 7.64 -9.49
N LYS A 54 6.53 6.84 -8.42
CA LYS A 54 7.70 6.05 -8.02
C LYS A 54 7.27 4.69 -7.46
N HIS A 55 8.17 3.70 -7.52
CA HIS A 55 9.44 3.65 -8.25
C HIS A 55 9.25 2.73 -9.45
N TYR A 56 9.31 3.25 -10.64
CA TYR A 56 8.92 2.57 -11.88
C TYR A 56 9.79 1.35 -12.18
N PHE A 57 9.28 0.16 -12.12
CA PHE A 57 8.26 -0.57 -11.37
C PHE A 57 8.87 -1.87 -10.83
N GLY A 58 8.17 -2.62 -9.95
CA GLY A 58 8.68 -3.90 -9.44
C GLY A 58 9.62 -3.77 -8.23
N TYR A 59 9.64 -2.64 -7.55
CA TYR A 59 10.51 -2.39 -6.40
C TYR A 59 10.03 -3.08 -5.12
N GLY A 60 8.71 -3.21 -4.92
CA GLY A 60 8.09 -3.76 -3.71
C GLY A 60 8.05 -5.31 -3.64
N VAL A 61 8.83 -6.02 -4.49
CA VAL A 61 8.82 -7.49 -4.57
C VAL A 61 10.22 -8.10 -4.52
N PRO A 62 11.18 -7.58 -3.74
CA PRO A 62 12.52 -8.17 -3.66
C PRO A 62 12.44 -9.61 -3.14
N ASP A 63 13.23 -10.53 -3.72
CA ASP A 63 13.16 -11.96 -3.40
C ASP A 63 13.35 -12.27 -1.92
N ASN A 64 14.28 -11.56 -1.27
CA ASN A 64 14.61 -11.72 0.14
C ASN A 64 13.92 -10.73 1.09
N GLY A 65 13.06 -9.83 0.56
CA GLY A 65 12.38 -8.80 1.35
C GLY A 65 13.25 -7.67 1.86
N ILE A 66 14.50 -7.57 1.41
CA ILE A 66 15.47 -6.51 1.78
C ILE A 66 15.39 -5.39 0.73
N ASP A 67 15.44 -4.15 1.19
CA ASP A 67 15.38 -2.98 0.32
C ASP A 67 16.54 -2.93 -0.68
N ARG A 68 16.25 -2.52 -1.93
CA ARG A 68 17.20 -2.36 -3.05
C ARG A 68 17.88 -3.66 -3.51
N THR A 69 17.32 -4.82 -3.16
CA THR A 69 17.83 -6.12 -3.58
C THR A 69 17.06 -6.69 -4.79
N PRO A 70 17.62 -7.70 -5.49
CA PRO A 70 17.00 -8.21 -6.71
C PRO A 70 15.61 -8.80 -6.51
N ALA A 71 14.79 -8.62 -7.54
CA ALA A 71 13.51 -9.29 -7.72
C ALA A 71 13.52 -10.09 -9.04
N ASN A 72 13.06 -11.35 -8.98
CA ASN A 72 12.88 -12.21 -10.15
C ASN A 72 11.39 -12.48 -10.33
N VAL A 73 10.82 -11.92 -11.38
CA VAL A 73 9.38 -11.92 -11.64
C VAL A 73 9.10 -12.46 -13.02
N ASN A 74 8.18 -13.42 -13.12
CA ASN A 74 7.74 -13.93 -14.42
C ASN A 74 7.02 -12.84 -15.23
N GLU A 75 6.94 -13.01 -16.56
CA GLU A 75 6.38 -12.01 -17.48
C GLU A 75 4.89 -11.73 -17.20
N GLN A 76 4.13 -12.74 -16.72
CA GLN A 76 2.73 -12.60 -16.35
C GLN A 76 2.57 -11.61 -15.22
N ASP A 77 3.15 -11.88 -14.05
CA ASP A 77 3.03 -11.01 -12.88
C ASP A 77 3.63 -9.62 -13.11
N LEU A 78 4.72 -9.58 -13.91
CA LEU A 78 5.37 -8.33 -14.28
C LEU A 78 4.38 -7.38 -14.99
N ARG A 79 3.67 -7.86 -16.01
CA ARG A 79 2.79 -7.05 -16.85
C ARG A 79 1.42 -6.87 -16.27
N GLU A 80 0.83 -7.94 -15.72
CA GLU A 80 -0.53 -7.90 -15.21
C GLU A 80 -0.64 -7.22 -13.86
N LYS A 81 0.41 -7.30 -13.02
CA LYS A 81 0.33 -6.87 -11.62
C LYS A 81 1.23 -5.66 -11.34
N LEU A 82 2.53 -5.74 -11.63
CA LEU A 82 3.47 -4.71 -11.20
C LEU A 82 3.47 -3.46 -12.11
N PHE A 83 3.29 -3.65 -13.40
CA PHE A 83 3.24 -2.53 -14.37
C PHE A 83 1.87 -1.85 -14.41
N THR A 84 0.78 -2.59 -14.18
CA THR A 84 -0.60 -2.10 -14.35
C THR A 84 -0.90 -0.77 -13.62
N PRO A 85 -0.53 -0.55 -12.33
CA PRO A 85 -0.81 0.72 -11.66
C PRO A 85 -0.12 1.91 -12.33
N PHE A 86 1.13 1.71 -12.76
CA PHE A 86 1.89 2.74 -13.49
C PHE A 86 1.27 3.02 -14.86
N LEU A 87 0.91 1.97 -15.61
CA LEU A 87 0.24 2.12 -16.90
C LEU A 87 -1.03 2.95 -16.79
N LYS A 88 -1.90 2.62 -15.82
CA LYS A 88 -3.15 3.36 -15.60
C LYS A 88 -2.88 4.83 -15.23
N ALA A 89 -1.88 5.11 -14.41
CA ALA A 89 -1.52 6.48 -14.06
C ALA A 89 -0.94 7.26 -15.26
N PHE A 90 -0.12 6.65 -16.12
CA PHE A 90 0.36 7.28 -17.35
C PHE A 90 -0.78 7.58 -18.33
N GLN A 91 -1.71 6.64 -18.51
CA GLN A 91 -2.91 6.83 -19.34
C GLN A 91 -3.83 7.95 -18.80
N ASN A 92 -3.81 8.20 -17.48
CA ASN A 92 -4.53 9.28 -16.81
C ASN A 92 -3.72 10.58 -16.68
N GLY A 93 -2.60 10.73 -17.40
CA GLY A 93 -1.90 11.99 -17.56
C GLY A 93 -0.78 12.26 -16.56
N ALA A 94 -0.21 11.26 -15.90
CA ALA A 94 0.99 11.46 -15.07
C ALA A 94 2.15 12.05 -15.90
N ILE A 95 2.81 13.09 -15.38
CA ILE A 95 3.79 13.91 -16.15
C ILE A 95 5.25 13.57 -15.86
N ALA A 96 5.54 12.84 -14.78
CA ALA A 96 6.88 12.38 -14.46
C ALA A 96 6.87 11.02 -13.75
N THR A 97 7.97 10.28 -13.88
CA THR A 97 8.22 9.04 -13.14
C THR A 97 9.67 8.93 -12.71
N MET A 98 9.90 8.34 -11.54
CA MET A 98 11.21 7.99 -10.99
C MET A 98 11.48 6.52 -11.22
N THR A 99 12.69 6.18 -11.65
CA THR A 99 13.09 4.80 -11.90
C THR A 99 13.13 3.97 -10.62
N ASN A 100 12.97 2.65 -10.76
CA ASN A 100 13.21 1.68 -9.70
C ASN A 100 14.70 1.65 -9.35
N SER A 101 15.00 1.77 -8.05
CA SER A 101 16.37 1.79 -7.50
C SER A 101 16.95 0.39 -7.24
N SER A 102 16.34 -0.67 -7.76
CA SER A 102 16.80 -2.05 -7.58
C SER A 102 16.96 -2.81 -8.91
N ILE A 103 17.16 -4.11 -8.80
CA ILE A 103 17.38 -5.00 -9.94
C ILE A 103 16.11 -5.80 -10.20
N LEU A 104 15.55 -5.74 -11.40
CA LEU A 104 14.40 -6.52 -11.83
C LEU A 104 14.82 -7.46 -12.95
N ASN A 105 14.70 -8.78 -12.75
CA ASN A 105 15.09 -9.80 -13.71
C ASN A 105 16.53 -9.63 -14.24
N GLY A 106 17.47 -9.35 -13.33
CA GLY A 106 18.90 -9.21 -13.64
C GLY A 106 19.33 -7.86 -14.20
N MET A 107 18.43 -6.88 -14.37
CA MET A 107 18.75 -5.56 -14.90
C MET A 107 18.35 -4.46 -13.91
N ASN A 108 19.24 -3.49 -13.67
CA ASN A 108 18.92 -2.30 -12.89
C ASN A 108 17.87 -1.44 -13.59
N GLY A 109 16.92 -0.90 -12.84
CA GLY A 109 15.82 -0.07 -13.36
C GLY A 109 16.30 1.10 -14.23
N VAL A 110 17.38 1.76 -13.81
CA VAL A 110 17.98 2.92 -14.51
C VAL A 110 18.62 2.57 -15.88
N ALA A 111 19.04 1.33 -16.05
CA ALA A 111 19.67 0.85 -17.28
C ALA A 111 18.74 -0.01 -18.16
N ASN A 112 17.48 -0.17 -17.78
CA ASN A 112 16.55 -1.06 -18.46
C ASN A 112 15.86 -0.39 -19.66
N LYS A 113 16.51 -0.49 -20.83
CA LYS A 113 16.01 0.10 -22.07
C LYS A 113 14.63 -0.44 -22.49
N LYS A 114 14.32 -1.72 -22.20
CA LYS A 114 13.00 -2.32 -22.51
C LYS A 114 11.89 -1.54 -21.80
N PHE A 115 12.08 -1.21 -20.51
CA PHE A 115 11.04 -0.56 -19.73
C PHE A 115 11.00 0.95 -19.93
N LEU A 116 12.17 1.62 -20.00
CA LEU A 116 12.23 3.08 -20.07
C LEU A 116 12.01 3.61 -21.50
N GLN A 117 12.65 3.00 -22.49
CA GLN A 117 12.51 3.46 -23.89
C GLN A 117 11.35 2.77 -24.56
N GLN A 118 11.37 1.42 -24.65
CA GLN A 118 10.40 0.70 -25.46
C GLN A 118 8.98 0.83 -24.89
N TRP A 119 8.74 0.47 -23.62
CA TRP A 119 7.37 0.47 -23.08
C TRP A 119 6.81 1.86 -22.87
N LEU A 120 7.59 2.81 -22.32
CA LEU A 120 7.08 4.15 -22.02
C LEU A 120 7.11 5.09 -23.22
N LYS A 121 8.24 5.15 -23.93
CA LYS A 121 8.41 6.17 -24.98
C LYS A 121 7.92 5.69 -26.34
N ASP A 122 8.16 4.41 -26.70
CA ASP A 122 7.84 3.89 -28.01
C ASP A 122 6.42 3.29 -28.05
N ASP A 123 6.07 2.35 -27.14
CA ASP A 123 4.79 1.65 -27.17
C ASP A 123 3.63 2.48 -26.61
N LEU A 124 3.86 3.22 -25.50
CA LEU A 124 2.84 4.08 -24.89
C LEU A 124 2.83 5.50 -25.46
N GLU A 125 3.87 5.90 -26.20
CA GLU A 125 4.08 7.27 -26.69
C GLU A 125 4.00 8.32 -25.57
N TRP A 126 4.35 7.92 -24.33
CA TRP A 126 4.27 8.80 -23.17
C TRP A 126 5.32 9.91 -23.24
N ASP A 127 4.87 11.14 -23.09
CA ASP A 127 5.69 12.35 -23.30
C ASP A 127 6.23 12.99 -22.01
N GLY A 128 6.03 12.32 -20.86
CA GLY A 128 6.50 12.80 -19.56
C GLY A 128 8.00 12.60 -19.33
N LEU A 129 8.46 13.00 -18.14
CA LEU A 129 9.85 13.00 -17.70
C LEU A 129 10.21 11.71 -16.96
N ILE A 130 11.34 11.10 -17.30
CA ILE A 130 11.96 10.01 -16.55
C ILE A 130 13.15 10.57 -15.75
N VAL A 131 13.04 10.52 -14.40
CA VAL A 131 14.13 10.89 -13.48
C VAL A 131 14.65 9.63 -12.78
N THR A 132 15.94 9.61 -12.43
CA THR A 132 16.50 8.53 -11.60
C THR A 132 16.14 8.70 -10.14
N ASP A 133 16.24 7.63 -9.33
CA ASP A 133 16.33 7.77 -7.88
C ASP A 133 17.74 8.24 -7.46
N TRP A 134 17.95 8.47 -6.18
CA TRP A 134 19.14 9.08 -5.57
C TRP A 134 20.40 8.24 -5.81
N GLY A 135 21.34 8.79 -6.59
CA GLY A 135 22.64 8.18 -6.86
C GLY A 135 22.61 6.91 -7.72
N ASP A 136 21.49 6.57 -8.35
CA ASP A 136 21.32 5.29 -9.05
C ASP A 136 22.24 5.09 -10.25
N ILE A 137 22.62 6.19 -10.94
CA ILE A 137 23.61 6.08 -12.01
C ILE A 137 24.97 5.66 -11.46
N GLU A 138 25.36 6.21 -10.31
CA GLU A 138 26.60 5.83 -9.64
C GLU A 138 26.57 4.36 -9.22
N ASN A 139 25.41 3.87 -8.74
CA ASN A 139 25.21 2.48 -8.34
C ASN A 139 25.48 1.47 -9.47
N LEU A 140 25.30 1.85 -10.76
CA LEU A 140 25.60 0.95 -11.88
C LEU A 140 27.07 0.48 -11.90
N TYR A 141 28.01 1.27 -11.39
CA TYR A 141 29.42 0.89 -11.36
C TYR A 141 29.95 0.57 -9.96
N ILE A 142 29.44 1.20 -8.88
CA ILE A 142 29.96 0.95 -7.53
C ILE A 142 29.26 -0.20 -6.79
N ARG A 143 27.98 -0.44 -7.07
CA ARG A 143 27.16 -1.47 -6.41
C ARG A 143 26.88 -2.65 -7.33
N ASP A 144 26.37 -2.37 -8.53
CA ASP A 144 25.82 -3.40 -9.42
C ASP A 144 26.85 -3.95 -10.42
N HIS A 145 27.99 -3.27 -10.57
CA HIS A 145 29.13 -3.69 -11.42
C HIS A 145 28.76 -4.00 -12.88
N ILE A 146 27.71 -3.38 -13.43
CA ILE A 146 27.32 -3.50 -14.84
C ILE A 146 27.93 -2.42 -15.73
N ALA A 147 28.47 -1.36 -15.15
CA ALA A 147 29.26 -0.33 -15.82
C ALA A 147 30.71 -0.37 -15.33
N ALA A 148 31.66 -0.12 -16.24
CA ALA A 148 33.09 -0.14 -15.92
C ALA A 148 33.59 1.15 -15.25
N SER A 149 32.82 2.25 -15.36
CA SER A 149 33.16 3.57 -14.86
C SER A 149 31.93 4.47 -14.75
N GLN A 150 32.06 5.63 -14.09
CA GLN A 150 31.04 6.69 -14.09
C GLN A 150 30.63 7.09 -15.52
N LYS A 151 31.60 7.28 -16.44
CA LYS A 151 31.31 7.62 -17.85
C LYS A 151 30.46 6.55 -18.52
N ASP A 152 30.75 5.28 -18.30
CA ASP A 152 30.01 4.17 -18.85
C ASP A 152 28.61 4.07 -18.23
N ALA A 153 28.47 4.29 -16.91
CA ALA A 153 27.17 4.33 -16.20
C ALA A 153 26.25 5.43 -16.77
N ILE A 154 26.76 6.64 -16.97
CA ILE A 154 26.01 7.74 -17.58
C ILE A 154 25.56 7.37 -19.00
N ARG A 155 26.46 6.81 -19.82
CA ARG A 155 26.15 6.35 -21.17
C ARG A 155 25.00 5.32 -21.17
N MET A 156 25.06 4.34 -20.27
CA MET A 156 24.03 3.31 -20.17
C MET A 156 22.66 3.89 -19.79
N ALA A 157 22.60 4.71 -18.74
CA ALA A 157 21.35 5.29 -18.26
C ALA A 157 20.68 6.20 -19.29
N ILE A 158 21.45 7.11 -19.91
CA ILE A 158 20.91 8.04 -20.93
C ILE A 158 20.41 7.29 -22.15
N ASN A 159 21.17 6.31 -22.65
CA ASN A 159 20.77 5.48 -23.79
C ASN A 159 19.61 4.51 -23.45
N ALA A 160 19.37 4.23 -22.17
CA ALA A 160 18.20 3.46 -21.74
C ALA A 160 16.91 4.30 -21.74
N GLY A 161 17.01 5.64 -21.75
CA GLY A 161 15.84 6.51 -21.81
C GLY A 161 15.72 7.51 -20.66
N VAL A 162 16.65 7.55 -19.71
CA VAL A 162 16.67 8.53 -18.60
C VAL A 162 16.80 9.94 -19.16
N ASP A 163 15.98 10.88 -18.67
CA ASP A 163 15.97 12.28 -19.10
C ASP A 163 16.64 13.20 -18.08
N MET A 164 16.51 12.91 -16.78
CA MET A 164 17.04 13.72 -15.68
C MET A 164 17.76 12.82 -14.67
N MET A 165 18.94 13.24 -14.25
CA MET A 165 19.79 12.50 -13.31
C MET A 165 19.70 13.10 -11.91
N MET A 166 19.34 12.31 -10.91
CA MET A 166 19.40 12.69 -9.50
C MET A 166 20.80 12.33 -8.95
N VAL A 167 21.73 13.27 -9.04
CA VAL A 167 23.15 13.09 -8.65
C VAL A 167 23.47 14.01 -7.47
N PRO A 168 23.50 13.47 -6.24
CA PRO A 168 23.48 14.28 -5.02
C PRO A 168 24.81 15.00 -4.71
N SER A 169 25.95 14.47 -5.16
CA SER A 169 27.25 14.93 -4.67
C SER A 169 28.32 15.18 -5.72
N GLN A 170 28.03 14.98 -7.01
CA GLN A 170 29.02 15.07 -8.07
C GLN A 170 28.58 16.06 -9.15
N LEU A 171 29.38 17.09 -9.39
CA LEU A 171 29.07 18.15 -10.36
C LEU A 171 29.57 17.86 -11.79
N ASN A 172 30.40 16.82 -11.97
CA ASN A 172 31.05 16.50 -13.24
C ASN A 172 30.18 15.72 -14.25
N TYR A 173 28.95 15.30 -13.85
CA TYR A 173 28.07 14.51 -14.72
C TYR A 173 27.71 15.21 -16.03
N GLY A 174 27.43 16.52 -15.98
CA GLY A 174 27.12 17.31 -17.17
C GLY A 174 28.28 17.38 -18.16
N GLU A 175 29.52 17.61 -17.65
CA GLU A 175 30.70 17.62 -18.51
C GLU A 175 31.00 16.24 -19.11
N THR A 176 30.86 15.18 -18.31
CA THR A 176 31.03 13.81 -18.81
C THR A 176 29.98 13.46 -19.86
N LEU A 177 28.74 13.90 -19.69
CA LEU A 177 27.67 13.69 -20.69
C LEU A 177 27.98 14.43 -21.99
N LYS A 178 28.48 15.66 -21.92
CA LYS A 178 28.94 16.42 -23.09
C LYS A 178 30.04 15.67 -23.86
N GLN A 179 31.03 15.12 -23.17
CA GLN A 179 32.08 14.31 -23.79
C GLN A 179 31.51 13.06 -24.47
N LEU A 180 30.50 12.39 -23.87
CA LEU A 180 29.85 11.24 -24.46
C LEU A 180 29.13 11.56 -25.76
N VAL A 181 28.59 12.77 -25.90
CA VAL A 181 28.00 13.25 -27.16
C VAL A 181 29.08 13.55 -28.18
N GLU A 182 30.14 14.26 -27.78
CA GLU A 182 31.29 14.57 -28.66
C GLU A 182 32.00 13.30 -29.18
N ASP A 183 32.09 12.26 -28.36
CA ASP A 183 32.64 10.95 -28.70
C ASP A 183 31.67 10.09 -29.55
N GLY A 184 30.44 10.55 -29.81
CA GLY A 184 29.39 9.81 -30.51
C GLY A 184 28.82 8.60 -29.76
N CYS A 185 29.05 8.50 -28.44
CA CYS A 185 28.55 7.44 -27.57
C CYS A 185 27.10 7.64 -27.11
N VAL A 186 26.63 8.90 -27.15
CA VAL A 186 25.25 9.34 -26.93
C VAL A 186 24.86 10.23 -28.11
N ALA A 187 23.73 9.94 -28.75
CA ALA A 187 23.25 10.73 -29.87
C ALA A 187 22.73 12.10 -29.39
N GLN A 188 22.98 13.16 -30.19
CA GLN A 188 22.47 14.50 -29.88
C GLN A 188 20.93 14.50 -29.77
N GLU A 189 20.23 13.75 -30.61
CA GLU A 189 18.79 13.63 -30.62
C GLU A 189 18.24 13.09 -29.28
N ARG A 190 19.02 12.23 -28.57
CA ARG A 190 18.66 11.71 -27.24
C ARG A 190 18.70 12.83 -26.20
N ILE A 191 19.70 13.71 -26.30
CA ILE A 191 19.79 14.88 -25.41
C ILE A 191 18.66 15.87 -25.71
N ASP A 192 18.38 16.11 -26.98
CA ASP A 192 17.30 17.02 -27.40
C ASP A 192 15.94 16.51 -26.92
N ASP A 193 15.70 15.17 -26.94
CA ASP A 193 14.48 14.57 -26.38
C ASP A 193 14.40 14.79 -24.85
N ALA A 194 15.48 14.54 -24.11
CA ALA A 194 15.52 14.77 -22.67
C ALA A 194 15.24 16.24 -22.30
N VAL A 195 15.92 17.16 -22.97
CA VAL A 195 15.72 18.61 -22.75
C VAL A 195 14.28 19.03 -23.08
N ARG A 196 13.72 18.51 -24.17
CA ARG A 196 12.32 18.78 -24.56
C ARG A 196 11.33 18.31 -23.48
N ARG A 197 11.53 17.14 -22.89
CA ARG A 197 10.71 16.61 -21.81
C ARG A 197 10.81 17.44 -20.53
N ILE A 198 12.03 17.85 -20.15
CA ILE A 198 12.26 18.74 -19.00
C ILE A 198 11.58 20.09 -19.22
N LEU A 199 11.75 20.70 -20.38
CA LEU A 199 11.12 21.98 -20.71
C LEU A 199 9.60 21.89 -20.74
N ARG A 200 9.04 20.82 -21.33
CA ARG A 200 7.59 20.55 -21.34
C ARG A 200 7.04 20.46 -19.94
N LEU A 201 7.71 19.74 -19.02
CA LEU A 201 7.31 19.67 -17.61
C LEU A 201 7.26 21.07 -16.98
N LYS A 202 8.30 21.90 -17.20
CA LYS A 202 8.36 23.27 -16.68
C LYS A 202 7.23 24.15 -17.25
N TYR A 203 6.88 23.98 -18.53
CA TYR A 203 5.74 24.69 -19.14
C TYR A 203 4.42 24.26 -18.53
N ARG A 204 4.17 22.95 -18.37
CA ARG A 204 2.96 22.41 -17.75
C ARG A 204 2.75 22.92 -16.31
N LEU A 205 3.85 23.17 -15.60
CA LEU A 205 3.87 23.72 -14.24
C LEU A 205 3.88 25.25 -14.19
N ASN A 206 3.82 25.91 -15.33
CA ASN A 206 3.88 27.38 -15.46
C ASN A 206 5.11 28.05 -14.80
N LEU A 207 6.23 27.32 -14.71
CA LEU A 207 7.44 27.80 -14.00
C LEU A 207 8.18 28.93 -14.70
N PHE A 208 7.90 29.20 -15.99
CA PHE A 208 8.52 30.32 -16.71
C PHE A 208 7.84 31.65 -16.41
N ASP A 209 6.51 31.64 -16.23
CA ASP A 209 5.73 32.86 -15.97
C ASP A 209 5.48 33.08 -14.48
N ASN A 210 5.40 32.00 -13.70
CA ASN A 210 5.15 32.04 -12.26
C ASN A 210 6.08 31.11 -11.47
N PRO A 211 7.39 31.42 -11.37
CA PRO A 211 8.38 30.53 -10.74
C PRO A 211 8.34 30.52 -9.20
N TYR A 212 7.57 31.43 -8.57
CA TYR A 212 7.54 31.59 -7.12
C TYR A 212 6.13 31.38 -6.58
N SER A 213 6.01 30.62 -5.50
CA SER A 213 4.78 30.54 -4.71
C SER A 213 4.58 31.80 -3.85
N ASN A 214 3.33 32.10 -3.52
CA ASN A 214 2.98 33.15 -2.58
C ASN A 214 2.02 32.55 -1.53
N ASP A 215 2.54 32.27 -0.34
CA ASP A 215 1.81 31.59 0.74
C ASP A 215 0.51 32.31 1.15
N ASN A 216 0.42 33.62 0.96
CA ASN A 216 -0.79 34.40 1.25
C ASN A 216 -1.98 34.09 0.28
N LYS A 217 -1.73 33.41 -0.83
CA LYS A 217 -2.75 32.98 -1.77
C LYS A 217 -3.49 31.69 -1.36
N TYR A 218 -3.00 30.97 -0.35
CA TYR A 218 -3.49 29.64 0.02
C TYR A 218 -4.09 29.59 1.43
N PRO A 219 -5.20 30.30 1.70
CA PRO A 219 -5.75 30.41 3.07
C PRO A 219 -6.30 29.09 3.61
N LEU A 220 -6.53 28.10 2.75
CA LEU A 220 -6.98 26.76 3.16
C LEU A 220 -5.81 25.84 3.57
N PHE A 221 -4.57 26.19 3.24
CA PHE A 221 -3.40 25.39 3.59
C PHE A 221 -3.28 25.27 5.11
N GLY A 222 -3.26 24.03 5.63
CA GLY A 222 -3.25 23.77 7.08
C GLY A 222 -4.50 24.21 7.85
N SER A 223 -5.60 24.51 7.17
CA SER A 223 -6.86 24.96 7.79
C SER A 223 -7.59 23.83 8.54
N ALA A 224 -8.58 24.20 9.36
CA ALA A 224 -9.45 23.24 10.03
C ALA A 224 -10.20 22.33 9.04
N ALA A 225 -10.50 22.81 7.82
CA ALA A 225 -11.10 21.99 6.76
C ALA A 225 -10.14 20.89 6.30
N HIS A 226 -8.86 21.20 6.08
CA HIS A 226 -7.83 20.19 5.75
C HIS A 226 -7.60 19.21 6.91
N ALA A 227 -7.60 19.71 8.17
CA ALA A 227 -7.51 18.88 9.36
C ALA A 227 -8.66 17.86 9.45
N ALA A 228 -9.89 18.29 9.17
CA ALA A 228 -11.06 17.41 9.18
C ALA A 228 -10.96 16.29 8.12
N VAL A 229 -10.48 16.61 6.91
CA VAL A 229 -10.24 15.60 5.85
C VAL A 229 -9.15 14.61 6.29
N ALA A 230 -8.03 15.10 6.83
CA ALA A 230 -6.94 14.24 7.30
C ALA A 230 -7.40 13.30 8.44
N LYS A 231 -8.21 13.81 9.39
CA LYS A 231 -8.81 12.98 10.44
C LYS A 231 -9.77 11.94 9.85
N GLN A 232 -10.63 12.32 8.90
CA GLN A 232 -11.54 11.39 8.25
C GLN A 232 -10.78 10.27 7.50
N MET A 233 -9.67 10.61 6.84
CA MET A 233 -8.79 9.60 6.21
C MET A 233 -8.23 8.63 7.24
N ALA A 234 -7.77 9.09 8.40
CA ALA A 234 -7.30 8.23 9.49
C ALA A 234 -8.42 7.29 9.98
N VAL A 235 -9.61 7.82 10.27
CA VAL A 235 -10.79 7.01 10.67
C VAL A 235 -11.10 5.90 9.66
N GLU A 236 -11.03 6.21 8.36
CA GLU A 236 -11.38 5.23 7.31
C GLU A 236 -10.23 4.25 6.98
N SER A 237 -9.01 4.51 7.44
CA SER A 237 -7.85 3.65 7.23
C SER A 237 -7.62 2.65 8.36
N GLU A 238 -8.08 2.93 9.58
CA GLU A 238 -7.92 2.03 10.72
C GLU A 238 -8.87 0.83 10.61
N ILE A 239 -8.36 -0.37 10.92
CA ILE A 239 -8.99 -1.64 10.56
C ILE A 239 -9.27 -2.47 11.80
N LEU A 240 -10.52 -2.83 12.05
CA LEU A 240 -10.91 -3.78 13.08
C LEU A 240 -10.74 -5.21 12.55
N LEU A 241 -9.84 -5.99 13.14
CA LEU A 241 -9.52 -7.35 12.71
C LEU A 241 -10.12 -8.44 13.60
N LYS A 242 -10.39 -8.12 14.86
CA LYS A 242 -11.06 -9.02 15.82
C LYS A 242 -11.90 -8.20 16.78
N ASN A 243 -13.10 -8.67 17.12
CA ASN A 243 -13.97 -8.06 18.15
C ASN A 243 -14.83 -9.15 18.80
N GLU A 244 -14.22 -9.92 19.69
CA GLU A 244 -14.87 -11.03 20.40
C GLU A 244 -15.83 -10.49 21.46
N ASP A 245 -17.01 -11.10 21.56
CA ASP A 245 -18.09 -10.72 22.48
C ASP A 245 -18.55 -9.25 22.33
N ASN A 246 -18.26 -8.60 21.20
CA ASN A 246 -18.51 -7.17 20.99
C ASN A 246 -17.92 -6.30 22.10
N ILE A 247 -16.67 -6.59 22.52
CA ILE A 247 -15.96 -5.83 23.54
C ILE A 247 -15.78 -4.35 23.17
N LEU A 248 -15.65 -4.08 21.88
CA LEU A 248 -15.70 -2.75 21.28
C LEU A 248 -17.11 -2.46 20.72
N PRO A 249 -17.57 -1.21 20.80
CA PRO A 249 -16.92 -0.04 21.39
C PRO A 249 -16.85 -0.09 22.92
N LEU A 250 -15.83 0.59 23.47
CA LEU A 250 -15.58 0.68 24.91
C LEU A 250 -16.67 1.46 25.61
N GLN A 251 -16.98 1.05 26.84
CA GLN A 251 -17.96 1.75 27.69
C GLN A 251 -17.31 2.94 28.41
N HIS A 252 -17.94 4.11 28.38
CA HIS A 252 -17.53 5.26 29.17
C HIS A 252 -17.59 4.97 30.68
N GLY A 253 -16.74 5.62 31.45
CA GLY A 253 -16.67 5.47 32.92
C GLY A 253 -15.96 4.20 33.39
N LYS A 254 -15.44 3.38 32.45
CA LYS A 254 -14.62 2.22 32.77
C LYS A 254 -13.13 2.60 32.82
N LYS A 255 -12.39 1.92 33.69
CA LYS A 255 -10.94 2.12 33.81
C LYS A 255 -10.17 1.35 32.77
N ILE A 256 -9.22 1.99 32.16
CA ILE A 256 -8.42 1.50 31.06
C ILE A 256 -6.94 1.61 31.42
N LEU A 257 -6.20 0.51 31.36
CA LEU A 257 -4.75 0.54 31.31
C LEU A 257 -4.33 0.70 29.85
N LEU A 258 -3.66 1.80 29.53
CA LEU A 258 -3.02 2.01 28.23
C LEU A 258 -1.52 1.74 28.38
N CYS A 259 -0.95 0.89 27.52
CA CYS A 259 0.46 0.50 27.59
C CYS A 259 1.04 0.18 26.19
N GLY A 260 2.33 -0.12 26.16
CA GLY A 260 3.08 -0.42 24.94
C GLY A 260 3.86 0.78 24.41
N PRO A 261 4.89 0.53 23.57
CA PRO A 261 5.81 1.56 23.10
C PRO A 261 5.16 2.60 22.19
N ASN A 262 4.06 2.24 21.52
CA ASN A 262 3.35 3.12 20.58
C ASN A 262 2.20 3.93 21.24
N ALA A 263 1.95 3.74 22.54
CA ALA A 263 0.83 4.40 23.23
C ALA A 263 1.02 5.92 23.36
N ASN A 264 2.23 6.37 23.62
CA ASN A 264 2.53 7.79 23.88
C ASN A 264 3.66 8.30 23.00
N THR A 265 3.47 8.20 21.71
CA THR A 265 4.40 8.75 20.70
C THR A 265 3.64 9.13 19.42
N ILE A 266 3.96 10.31 18.90
CA ILE A 266 3.45 10.74 17.59
C ILE A 266 4.34 10.18 16.47
N ARG A 267 5.56 9.79 16.81
CA ARG A 267 6.55 9.24 15.88
C ARG A 267 6.06 7.93 15.26
N GLY A 268 5.52 7.01 16.07
CA GLY A 268 4.95 5.75 15.58
C GLY A 268 3.75 5.97 14.66
N LEU A 269 2.88 6.95 14.96
CA LEU A 269 1.71 7.27 14.13
C LEU A 269 2.10 7.78 12.73
N ASN A 270 3.21 8.50 12.61
CA ASN A 270 3.63 9.13 11.35
C ASN A 270 4.59 8.26 10.51
N GLY A 271 5.52 7.53 11.13
CA GLY A 271 6.51 6.72 10.43
C GLY A 271 7.60 7.52 9.74
N GLY A 272 8.33 6.87 8.83
CA GLY A 272 9.37 7.49 8.01
C GLY A 272 8.82 8.50 7.01
N TRP A 273 9.69 9.37 6.48
CA TRP A 273 9.38 10.46 5.54
C TRP A 273 8.52 11.59 6.12
N SER A 274 8.14 11.52 7.41
CA SER A 274 7.37 12.55 8.08
C SER A 274 8.28 13.54 8.79
N TYR A 275 8.30 14.80 8.34
CA TYR A 275 9.13 15.91 8.81
C TYR A 275 10.65 15.69 8.74
N SER A 276 11.12 14.47 8.67
CA SER A 276 12.51 14.08 8.41
C SER A 276 12.54 12.74 7.69
N TRP A 277 13.67 12.39 7.06
CA TRP A 277 13.81 11.14 6.32
C TRP A 277 13.42 9.91 7.16
N GLN A 278 14.00 9.76 8.36
CA GLN A 278 13.71 8.61 9.23
C GLN A 278 12.48 8.80 10.14
N GLY A 279 11.77 9.94 10.05
CA GLY A 279 10.65 10.26 10.93
C GLY A 279 11.04 10.51 12.39
N ASN A 280 12.32 10.68 12.68
CA ASN A 280 12.89 10.78 14.03
C ASN A 280 12.92 12.20 14.62
N ASN A 281 12.37 13.20 13.92
CA ASN A 281 12.28 14.59 14.37
C ASN A 281 10.82 15.08 14.40
N VAL A 282 9.85 14.18 14.35
CA VAL A 282 8.43 14.53 14.23
C VAL A 282 7.93 15.33 15.44
N GLU A 283 8.43 15.06 16.64
CA GLU A 283 8.03 15.71 17.88
C GLU A 283 8.21 17.23 17.83
N LYS A 284 9.20 17.73 17.09
CA LYS A 284 9.45 19.19 16.94
C LYS A 284 8.34 19.92 16.17
N PHE A 285 7.51 19.19 15.44
CA PHE A 285 6.50 19.74 14.52
C PHE A 285 5.08 19.27 14.85
N SER A 286 4.91 18.52 15.95
CA SER A 286 3.67 17.80 16.24
C SER A 286 3.03 18.15 17.58
N GLU A 287 3.48 19.20 18.29
CA GLU A 287 2.95 19.62 19.59
C GLU A 287 1.43 19.87 19.59
N GLN A 288 0.83 20.18 18.44
CA GLN A 288 -0.61 20.42 18.31
C GLN A 288 -1.42 19.14 18.08
N TYR A 289 -0.78 17.98 17.93
CA TYR A 289 -1.46 16.72 17.63
C TYR A 289 -1.38 15.77 18.82
N ASN A 290 -2.43 14.98 19.02
CA ASN A 290 -2.53 14.07 20.15
C ASN A 290 -1.85 12.72 19.86
N THR A 291 -1.05 12.23 20.80
CA THR A 291 -0.68 10.82 20.87
C THR A 291 -1.92 9.96 21.16
N ILE A 292 -1.83 8.63 21.06
CA ILE A 292 -2.95 7.75 21.45
C ILE A 292 -3.31 7.98 22.92
N LEU A 293 -2.33 8.14 23.81
CA LEU A 293 -2.57 8.43 25.24
C LEU A 293 -3.36 9.72 25.45
N GLU A 294 -2.95 10.80 24.80
CA GLU A 294 -3.62 12.10 24.93
C GLU A 294 -5.04 12.04 24.36
N ALA A 295 -5.22 11.45 23.19
CA ALA A 295 -6.54 11.30 22.57
C ALA A 295 -7.49 10.44 23.43
N MET A 296 -7.01 9.31 23.96
CA MET A 296 -7.78 8.45 24.87
C MET A 296 -8.11 9.16 26.19
N THR A 297 -7.16 9.93 26.73
CA THR A 297 -7.38 10.74 27.95
C THR A 297 -8.45 11.81 27.70
N ASN A 298 -8.39 12.50 26.58
CA ASN A 298 -9.41 13.49 26.18
C ASN A 298 -10.79 12.84 25.98
N LYS A 299 -10.85 11.64 25.43
CA LYS A 299 -12.09 10.93 25.11
C LYS A 299 -12.76 10.30 26.34
N PHE A 300 -12.00 9.64 27.21
CA PHE A 300 -12.53 8.83 28.31
C PHE A 300 -12.37 9.49 29.69
N GLY A 301 -11.61 10.59 29.78
CA GLY A 301 -11.33 11.32 31.04
C GLY A 301 -10.07 10.80 31.75
N SER A 302 -9.27 11.71 32.28
CA SER A 302 -8.00 11.42 32.95
C SER A 302 -8.13 10.43 34.14
N ASP A 303 -9.25 10.47 34.85
CA ASP A 303 -9.49 9.58 36.00
C ASP A 303 -9.69 8.12 35.57
N ASN A 304 -10.00 7.88 34.31
CA ASN A 304 -10.27 6.55 33.78
C ASN A 304 -9.08 5.96 33.01
N ILE A 305 -8.03 6.72 32.71
CA ILE A 305 -6.85 6.25 32.00
C ILE A 305 -5.68 6.10 32.98
N ILE A 306 -5.14 4.89 33.02
CA ILE A 306 -3.88 4.57 33.68
C ILE A 306 -2.86 4.31 32.58
N PHE A 307 -1.72 4.95 32.64
CA PHE A 307 -0.66 4.78 31.65
C PHE A 307 0.60 4.18 32.28
N GLU A 308 1.11 3.15 31.62
CA GLU A 308 2.40 2.55 31.92
C GLU A 308 3.00 1.95 30.63
N HIS A 309 4.18 2.38 30.25
CA HIS A 309 4.79 1.88 29.01
C HIS A 309 4.86 0.34 28.97
N GLY A 310 5.32 -0.29 30.04
CA GLY A 310 5.66 -1.71 30.02
C GLY A 310 6.90 -2.00 29.18
N VAL A 311 6.84 -1.64 27.90
CA VAL A 311 7.97 -1.59 26.97
C VAL A 311 8.01 -0.20 26.35
N ALA A 312 9.20 0.39 26.20
CA ALA A 312 9.42 1.69 25.57
C ALA A 312 10.56 1.59 24.54
N TYR A 313 10.48 2.39 23.47
CA TYR A 313 11.64 2.57 22.58
C TYR A 313 12.72 3.39 23.26
N GLU A 314 13.99 2.98 23.07
CA GLU A 314 15.13 3.72 23.63
C GLU A 314 15.49 4.91 22.72
N GLU A 315 15.50 6.12 23.29
CA GLU A 315 15.88 7.32 22.56
C GLU A 315 17.37 7.28 22.13
N HIS A 316 17.65 7.85 20.97
CA HIS A 316 19.00 7.98 20.40
C HIS A 316 19.72 6.65 20.11
N LYS A 317 18.99 5.53 20.11
CA LYS A 317 19.49 4.21 19.69
C LYS A 317 18.86 3.79 18.36
N GLU A 318 19.18 2.56 17.93
CA GLU A 318 18.55 1.94 16.76
C GLU A 318 17.03 1.92 16.93
N TRP A 319 16.29 2.03 15.83
CA TRP A 319 14.82 2.08 15.87
C TRP A 319 14.17 0.84 16.52
N THR A 320 14.91 -0.26 16.61
CA THR A 320 14.48 -1.52 17.24
C THR A 320 14.84 -1.63 18.71
N ALA A 321 15.59 -0.66 19.26
CA ALA A 321 16.06 -0.74 20.65
C ALA A 321 14.92 -0.46 21.64
N GLU A 322 14.76 -1.35 22.62
CA GLU A 322 13.65 -1.32 23.58
C GLU A 322 14.12 -1.51 25.02
N ASP A 323 13.51 -0.78 25.94
CA ASP A 323 13.54 -1.02 27.38
C ASP A 323 12.26 -1.75 27.81
N ALA A 324 12.41 -2.95 28.36
CA ALA A 324 11.32 -3.81 28.84
C ALA A 324 11.19 -3.85 30.36
N SER A 325 11.91 -3.00 31.08
CA SER A 325 11.93 -2.98 32.56
C SER A 325 10.58 -2.64 33.21
N GLY A 326 9.65 -2.03 32.43
CA GLY A 326 8.32 -1.64 32.90
C GLY A 326 7.27 -2.76 32.88
N ILE A 327 7.53 -3.93 32.32
CA ILE A 327 6.51 -4.98 32.10
C ILE A 327 5.78 -5.36 33.39
N GLU A 328 6.50 -5.69 34.45
CA GLU A 328 5.89 -6.14 35.71
C GLU A 328 5.07 -5.01 36.38
N LYS A 329 5.43 -3.75 36.17
CA LYS A 329 4.66 -2.60 36.65
C LYS A 329 3.34 -2.47 35.89
N ALA A 330 3.34 -2.62 34.56
CA ALA A 330 2.13 -2.64 33.75
C ALA A 330 1.19 -3.79 34.16
N VAL A 331 1.73 -4.99 34.37
CA VAL A 331 0.97 -6.16 34.87
C VAL A 331 0.36 -5.91 36.25
N ALA A 332 1.08 -5.25 37.12
CA ALA A 332 0.57 -4.92 38.44
C ALA A 332 -0.62 -3.93 38.39
N GLN A 333 -0.55 -2.93 37.47
CA GLN A 333 -1.63 -1.94 37.28
C GLN A 333 -2.86 -2.55 36.57
N ALA A 334 -2.69 -3.61 35.81
CA ALA A 334 -3.79 -4.30 35.13
C ALA A 334 -4.85 -4.87 36.07
N LYS A 335 -4.54 -5.07 37.38
CA LYS A 335 -5.48 -5.62 38.35
C LYS A 335 -6.67 -4.69 38.63
N ASP A 336 -6.47 -3.39 38.53
CA ASP A 336 -7.41 -2.36 38.96
C ASP A 336 -8.19 -1.71 37.79
N VAL A 337 -8.15 -2.32 36.59
CA VAL A 337 -8.81 -1.80 35.42
C VAL A 337 -9.85 -2.76 34.85
N ASP A 338 -10.75 -2.23 34.01
CA ASP A 338 -11.77 -3.00 33.28
C ASP A 338 -11.22 -3.51 31.93
N TYR A 339 -10.39 -2.70 31.26
CA TYR A 339 -9.81 -3.00 29.96
C TYR A 339 -8.31 -2.73 29.93
N ILE A 340 -7.59 -3.47 29.11
CA ILE A 340 -6.19 -3.23 28.77
C ILE A 340 -6.11 -2.92 27.28
N ILE A 341 -5.46 -1.81 26.90
CA ILE A 341 -5.14 -1.45 25.53
C ILE A 341 -3.62 -1.50 25.40
N ALA A 342 -3.12 -2.46 24.62
CA ALA A 342 -1.70 -2.62 24.35
C ALA A 342 -1.38 -2.10 22.94
N CYS A 343 -0.67 -0.98 22.85
CA CYS A 343 -0.24 -0.35 21.60
C CYS A 343 1.16 -0.81 21.27
N VAL A 344 1.27 -1.72 20.31
CA VAL A 344 2.52 -2.37 19.90
C VAL A 344 2.76 -2.20 18.41
N GLY A 345 3.97 -2.50 17.95
CA GLY A 345 4.32 -2.42 16.53
C GLY A 345 5.76 -2.00 16.29
N GLU A 346 5.95 -0.97 15.50
CA GLU A 346 7.27 -0.51 15.07
C GLU A 346 7.49 0.97 15.41
N ASN A 347 8.75 1.34 15.67
CA ASN A 347 9.18 2.74 15.66
C ASN A 347 9.38 3.20 14.20
N SER A 348 9.54 4.51 13.96
CA SER A 348 9.75 5.02 12.61
C SER A 348 11.10 4.62 12.02
N TYR A 349 11.09 4.32 10.75
CA TYR A 349 12.25 4.08 9.90
C TYR A 349 11.89 4.43 8.44
N ALA A 350 12.90 4.59 7.60
CA ALA A 350 12.73 4.70 6.15
C ALA A 350 13.80 3.89 5.43
N GLU A 351 13.41 3.24 4.32
CA GLU A 351 14.29 2.53 3.40
C GLU A 351 15.15 1.44 4.08
N THR A 352 16.42 1.30 3.69
CA THR A 352 17.37 0.29 4.17
C THR A 352 17.53 0.25 5.69
N THR A 353 17.33 1.36 6.39
CA THR A 353 17.33 1.40 7.87
C THR A 353 16.28 0.46 8.44
N GLY A 354 15.14 0.32 7.75
CA GLY A 354 14.05 -0.57 8.14
C GLY A 354 14.24 -2.04 7.76
N ASN A 355 15.38 -2.46 7.20
CA ASN A 355 15.63 -3.87 6.89
C ASN A 355 15.63 -4.73 8.16
N ILE A 356 15.01 -5.90 8.07
CA ILE A 356 14.90 -6.87 9.18
C ILE A 356 15.23 -8.28 8.69
N SER A 357 15.69 -9.11 9.62
CA SER A 357 15.92 -10.55 9.39
C SER A 357 14.82 -11.43 9.97
N ASP A 358 13.96 -10.85 10.83
CA ASP A 358 12.86 -11.55 11.49
C ASP A 358 11.59 -10.69 11.44
N LEU A 359 10.52 -11.23 10.85
CA LEU A 359 9.23 -10.55 10.76
C LEU A 359 8.41 -10.66 12.05
N ASN A 360 8.80 -11.45 13.03
CA ASN A 360 8.10 -11.49 14.31
C ASN A 360 8.04 -10.11 14.97
N LEU A 361 6.93 -9.80 15.61
CA LEU A 361 6.86 -8.68 16.54
C LEU A 361 7.96 -8.86 17.60
N SER A 362 8.55 -7.77 18.07
CA SER A 362 9.59 -7.78 19.08
C SER A 362 9.27 -8.74 20.25
N SER A 363 10.27 -9.49 20.69
CA SER A 363 10.10 -10.44 21.81
C SER A 363 9.68 -9.74 23.12
N ASN A 364 10.13 -8.51 23.35
CA ASN A 364 9.74 -7.73 24.51
C ASN A 364 8.27 -7.31 24.45
N GLN A 365 7.81 -6.86 23.29
CA GLN A 365 6.40 -6.49 23.08
C GLN A 365 5.50 -7.73 23.16
N LYS A 366 5.90 -8.85 22.56
CA LYS A 366 5.19 -10.14 22.72
C LYS A 366 5.12 -10.56 24.19
N LEU A 367 6.21 -10.43 24.94
CA LEU A 367 6.23 -10.74 26.37
C LEU A 367 5.26 -9.85 27.15
N LEU A 368 5.27 -8.55 26.91
CA LEU A 368 4.32 -7.62 27.54
C LEU A 368 2.87 -8.07 27.31
N VAL A 369 2.48 -8.32 26.05
CA VAL A 369 1.11 -8.71 25.73
C VAL A 369 0.73 -10.03 26.39
N LYS A 370 1.60 -11.07 26.36
CA LYS A 370 1.35 -12.35 27.03
C LYS A 370 1.19 -12.20 28.55
N ARG A 371 2.05 -11.41 29.18
CA ARG A 371 1.94 -11.14 30.63
C ARG A 371 0.64 -10.41 30.99
N LEU A 372 0.17 -9.52 30.10
CA LEU A 372 -1.13 -8.84 30.28
C LEU A 372 -2.30 -9.80 30.07
N GLN A 373 -2.25 -10.71 29.11
CA GLN A 373 -3.26 -11.75 28.89
C GLN A 373 -3.39 -12.69 30.11
N GLU A 374 -2.28 -13.02 30.77
CA GLU A 374 -2.25 -13.85 31.99
C GLU A 374 -3.02 -13.22 33.17
N THR A 375 -3.27 -11.91 33.17
CA THR A 375 -4.07 -11.22 34.20
C THR A 375 -5.56 -11.58 34.16
N GLY A 376 -6.04 -12.18 33.05
CA GLY A 376 -7.44 -12.49 32.82
C GLY A 376 -8.32 -11.29 32.48
N LYS A 377 -7.74 -10.09 32.36
CA LYS A 377 -8.47 -8.89 31.91
C LYS A 377 -8.57 -8.88 30.38
N PRO A 378 -9.65 -8.29 29.83
CA PRO A 378 -9.78 -8.16 28.36
C PRO A 378 -8.65 -7.32 27.78
N VAL A 379 -7.89 -7.88 26.86
CA VAL A 379 -6.81 -7.21 26.13
C VAL A 379 -7.29 -6.82 24.76
N ILE A 380 -7.17 -5.53 24.42
CA ILE A 380 -7.36 -4.94 23.10
C ILE A 380 -5.98 -4.61 22.55
N LEU A 381 -5.62 -5.22 21.43
CA LEU A 381 -4.32 -5.05 20.81
C LEU A 381 -4.42 -4.01 19.68
N ILE A 382 -3.60 -2.97 19.76
CA ILE A 382 -3.47 -1.96 18.70
C ILE A 382 -2.13 -2.18 18.01
N LEU A 383 -2.18 -2.44 16.70
CA LEU A 383 -1.01 -2.65 15.85
C LEU A 383 -0.69 -1.36 15.10
N ASN A 384 0.37 -0.67 15.52
CA ASN A 384 0.89 0.53 14.87
C ASN A 384 2.23 0.19 14.21
N GLU A 385 2.18 -0.17 12.95
CA GLU A 385 3.30 -0.82 12.26
C GLU A 385 3.37 -0.41 10.78
N GLY A 386 4.57 -0.31 10.23
CA GLY A 386 4.79 0.00 8.81
C GLY A 386 4.64 -1.22 7.88
N ARG A 387 4.59 -2.42 8.44
CA ARG A 387 4.41 -3.71 7.77
C ARG A 387 3.83 -4.72 8.75
N PRO A 388 3.17 -5.81 8.29
CA PRO A 388 2.55 -6.80 9.18
C PRO A 388 3.63 -7.57 9.97
N ARG A 389 3.66 -7.38 11.29
CA ARG A 389 4.53 -8.14 12.20
C ARG A 389 3.81 -9.40 12.67
N LEU A 390 4.49 -10.55 12.70
CA LEU A 390 3.89 -11.82 13.08
C LEU A 390 3.48 -11.83 14.56
N ILE A 391 2.17 -11.99 14.80
CA ILE A 391 1.52 -11.94 16.11
C ILE A 391 0.64 -13.16 16.39
N HIS A 392 0.75 -14.21 15.57
CA HIS A 392 -0.13 -15.38 15.65
C HIS A 392 -0.34 -15.91 17.08
N ASP A 393 0.75 -15.98 17.85
CA ASP A 393 0.75 -16.46 19.23
C ASP A 393 0.11 -15.52 20.27
N LEU A 394 -0.39 -14.35 19.84
CA LEU A 394 -1.08 -13.37 20.69
C LEU A 394 -2.58 -13.28 20.40
N VAL A 395 -3.00 -13.69 19.19
CA VAL A 395 -4.34 -13.43 18.64
C VAL A 395 -5.45 -14.01 19.51
N ASP A 396 -5.30 -15.28 19.94
CA ASP A 396 -6.35 -15.97 20.71
C ASP A 396 -6.56 -15.35 22.09
N GLY A 397 -5.51 -14.82 22.70
CA GLY A 397 -5.58 -14.17 24.02
C GLY A 397 -6.08 -12.72 24.00
N CYS A 398 -6.28 -12.12 22.81
CA CYS A 398 -6.82 -10.76 22.68
C CYS A 398 -8.33 -10.79 22.39
N LYS A 399 -9.10 -9.93 23.09
CA LYS A 399 -10.54 -9.77 22.85
C LYS A 399 -10.87 -8.91 21.64
N ALA A 400 -10.00 -7.95 21.32
CA ALA A 400 -10.09 -7.18 20.08
C ALA A 400 -8.69 -6.91 19.51
N ILE A 401 -8.61 -6.73 18.19
CA ILE A 401 -7.39 -6.38 17.48
C ILE A 401 -7.73 -5.31 16.44
N VAL A 402 -7.00 -4.21 16.50
CA VAL A 402 -7.11 -3.10 15.54
C VAL A 402 -5.75 -2.87 14.91
N ASN A 403 -5.68 -2.87 13.59
CA ASN A 403 -4.50 -2.46 12.84
C ASN A 403 -4.69 -1.01 12.39
N ILE A 404 -3.80 -0.14 12.83
CA ILE A 404 -3.85 1.28 12.46
C ILE A 404 -2.76 1.65 11.44
N MET A 405 -1.86 0.74 11.08
CA MET A 405 -0.70 1.04 10.24
C MET A 405 0.00 2.33 10.70
N LEU A 406 0.16 3.30 9.79
CA LEU A 406 0.73 4.63 10.06
C LEU A 406 -0.33 5.70 9.71
N PRO A 407 -1.29 6.01 10.60
CA PRO A 407 -2.45 6.84 10.31
C PRO A 407 -2.16 8.35 10.26
N GLY A 408 -0.92 8.76 10.57
CA GLY A 408 -0.50 10.15 10.57
C GLY A 408 -0.91 10.93 11.81
N ASN A 409 -0.81 12.24 11.73
CA ASN A 409 -0.98 13.16 12.88
C ASN A 409 -2.32 13.04 13.60
N TYR A 410 -3.39 12.67 12.91
CA TYR A 410 -4.75 12.55 13.48
C TYR A 410 -5.11 11.12 13.89
N GLY A 411 -4.17 10.18 13.79
CA GLY A 411 -4.43 8.76 14.09
C GLY A 411 -4.82 8.51 15.53
N GLY A 412 -4.22 9.20 16.50
CA GLY A 412 -4.61 9.07 17.90
C GLY A 412 -6.07 9.47 18.14
N ASP A 413 -6.49 10.61 17.58
CA ASP A 413 -7.88 11.10 17.69
C ASP A 413 -8.87 10.19 16.95
N ALA A 414 -8.49 9.69 15.76
CA ALA A 414 -9.30 8.76 14.98
C ALA A 414 -9.51 7.44 15.74
N LEU A 415 -8.45 6.86 16.29
CA LEU A 415 -8.53 5.65 17.11
C LEU A 415 -9.42 5.83 18.34
N ALA A 416 -9.29 6.97 19.03
CA ALA A 416 -10.13 7.25 20.20
C ALA A 416 -11.63 7.35 19.85
N ASP A 417 -11.98 7.98 18.71
CA ASP A 417 -13.36 8.05 18.20
C ASP A 417 -13.89 6.67 17.79
N LEU A 418 -13.06 5.85 17.17
CA LEU A 418 -13.41 4.48 16.78
C LEU A 418 -13.61 3.59 18.02
N LEU A 419 -12.70 3.63 18.99
CA LEU A 419 -12.78 2.82 20.20
C LEU A 419 -13.95 3.24 21.11
N SER A 420 -14.36 4.52 21.09
CA SER A 420 -15.55 4.98 21.84
C SER A 420 -16.86 4.66 21.11
N GLY A 421 -16.81 4.39 19.81
CA GLY A 421 -17.99 4.18 18.97
C GLY A 421 -18.65 5.48 18.49
N ASP A 422 -17.99 6.63 18.64
CA ASP A 422 -18.41 7.88 17.99
C ASP A 422 -18.27 7.77 16.46
N GLU A 423 -17.26 7.03 16.00
CA GLU A 423 -17.08 6.59 14.62
C GLU A 423 -17.19 5.08 14.49
N ASN A 424 -17.34 4.58 13.28
CA ASN A 424 -17.44 3.16 12.99
C ASN A 424 -16.33 2.71 12.04
N PHE A 425 -15.72 1.56 12.33
CA PHE A 425 -14.68 0.98 11.47
C PHE A 425 -15.21 0.66 10.07
N SER A 426 -14.41 0.99 9.08
CA SER A 426 -14.69 0.70 7.67
C SER A 426 -13.44 0.41 6.85
N GLY A 427 -12.27 0.42 7.47
CA GLY A 427 -11.01 0.05 6.87
C GLY A 427 -10.99 -1.42 6.43
N ARG A 428 -10.23 -1.71 5.36
CA ARG A 428 -9.99 -3.07 4.86
C ARG A 428 -8.50 -3.27 4.63
N LEU A 429 -7.98 -4.47 4.97
CA LEU A 429 -6.56 -4.78 4.77
C LEU A 429 -6.17 -4.65 3.29
N PRO A 430 -5.15 -3.83 2.96
CA PRO A 430 -4.65 -3.69 1.60
C PRO A 430 -3.65 -4.79 1.21
N PHE A 431 -3.38 -5.73 2.09
CA PHE A 431 -2.47 -6.87 1.90
C PHE A 431 -2.96 -8.07 2.69
N THR A 432 -2.49 -9.26 2.30
CA THR A 432 -2.68 -10.49 3.08
C THR A 432 -1.71 -10.50 4.26
N TYR A 433 -2.25 -10.62 5.48
CA TYR A 433 -1.48 -10.62 6.73
C TYR A 433 -0.96 -12.05 7.01
N PRO A 434 0.35 -12.29 7.03
CA PRO A 434 0.91 -13.63 7.29
C PRO A 434 0.76 -14.02 8.77
N SER A 435 0.56 -15.29 9.06
CA SER A 435 0.51 -15.81 10.42
C SER A 435 1.87 -16.31 10.92
N HIS A 436 2.69 -16.90 10.02
CA HIS A 436 3.95 -17.59 10.35
C HIS A 436 5.07 -17.17 9.40
N PRO A 437 6.36 -17.40 9.76
CA PRO A 437 7.50 -16.97 8.95
C PRO A 437 7.52 -17.45 7.50
N ASN A 438 6.91 -18.59 7.20
CA ASN A 438 6.87 -19.17 5.85
C ASN A 438 5.47 -19.14 5.21
N SER A 439 4.52 -18.43 5.78
CA SER A 439 3.15 -18.35 5.25
C SER A 439 2.93 -17.09 4.40
N PHE A 440 3.86 -16.82 3.48
CA PHE A 440 3.77 -15.67 2.57
C PHE A 440 3.00 -16.06 1.31
N THR A 441 1.82 -15.52 1.18
CA THR A 441 1.00 -15.60 -0.03
C THR A 441 0.22 -14.30 -0.19
N THR A 442 -0.42 -14.13 -1.33
CA THR A 442 -1.34 -13.02 -1.61
C THR A 442 -2.75 -13.58 -1.83
N TYR A 443 -3.77 -12.74 -1.77
CA TYR A 443 -5.17 -13.17 -1.91
C TYR A 443 -5.47 -13.78 -3.29
N ASP A 444 -4.67 -13.44 -4.30
CA ASP A 444 -4.75 -13.92 -5.68
C ASP A 444 -3.80 -15.12 -5.95
N PHE A 445 -3.49 -15.90 -4.91
CA PHE A 445 -2.65 -17.08 -5.00
C PHE A 445 -3.10 -18.04 -6.12
N LYS A 446 -2.20 -18.92 -6.58
CA LYS A 446 -2.55 -19.95 -7.55
C LYS A 446 -3.41 -21.03 -6.87
N VAL A 447 -4.47 -21.49 -7.55
CA VAL A 447 -5.39 -22.47 -6.97
C VAL A 447 -4.72 -23.75 -6.45
N CYS A 448 -3.55 -24.10 -6.96
CA CYS A 448 -2.76 -25.23 -6.47
C CYS A 448 -2.13 -25.02 -5.09
N GLU A 449 -2.02 -23.76 -4.61
CA GLU A 449 -1.51 -23.44 -3.28
C GLU A 449 -2.54 -23.70 -2.17
N ALA A 450 -3.82 -23.85 -2.52
CA ALA A 450 -4.93 -24.05 -1.59
C ALA A 450 -5.25 -25.52 -1.31
N ARG A 451 -4.35 -26.46 -1.60
CA ARG A 451 -4.58 -27.88 -1.27
C ARG A 451 -4.48 -28.07 0.23
N GLU A 452 -5.59 -28.47 0.82
CA GLU A 452 -5.68 -28.68 2.27
C GLU A 452 -5.09 -30.00 2.72
N THR A 453 -5.42 -31.11 2.04
CA THR A 453 -4.92 -32.44 2.38
C THR A 453 -4.76 -33.32 1.14
N MET A 454 -3.80 -34.25 1.18
CA MET A 454 -3.71 -35.35 0.23
C MET A 454 -4.31 -36.59 0.88
N PRO A 455 -5.53 -37.04 0.49
CA PRO A 455 -6.11 -38.26 1.05
C PRO A 455 -5.29 -39.48 0.64
N GLY A 456 -5.07 -40.38 1.56
CA GLY A 456 -4.35 -41.65 1.34
C GLY A 456 -3.29 -41.94 2.38
N THR A 457 -2.16 -42.54 1.95
CA THR A 457 -1.08 -43.02 2.82
C THR A 457 -0.40 -41.89 3.62
N TYR A 458 -0.45 -40.65 3.10
CA TYR A 458 0.14 -39.49 3.74
C TYR A 458 -0.93 -38.41 3.94
N ASN A 459 -1.22 -38.11 5.20
CA ASN A 459 -2.01 -36.93 5.55
C ASN A 459 -1.03 -35.79 5.83
N TYR A 460 -1.03 -34.79 4.97
CA TYR A 460 -0.27 -33.56 5.21
C TYR A 460 -1.11 -32.36 4.80
N GLU A 461 -0.91 -31.27 5.52
CA GLU A 461 -1.46 -29.96 5.15
C GLU A 461 -0.56 -29.33 4.08
N ALA A 462 -1.20 -28.82 3.03
CA ALA A 462 -0.52 -28.18 1.92
C ALA A 462 -1.19 -26.83 1.57
N HIS A 463 -1.67 -26.12 2.59
CA HIS A 463 -2.22 -24.77 2.46
C HIS A 463 -1.38 -23.77 3.23
N THR A 464 -1.41 -22.53 2.78
CA THR A 464 -0.72 -21.44 3.46
C THR A 464 -1.63 -20.86 4.55
N ASN A 465 -1.15 -20.90 5.80
CA ASN A 465 -1.86 -20.31 6.93
C ASN A 465 -1.67 -18.80 6.94
N THR A 466 -2.71 -18.06 6.59
CA THR A 466 -2.76 -16.59 6.73
C THR A 466 -3.42 -16.20 8.04
N GLN A 467 -3.07 -15.04 8.58
CA GLN A 467 -3.77 -14.50 9.74
C GLN A 467 -5.06 -13.81 9.31
N TRP A 468 -4.98 -12.97 8.29
CA TRP A 468 -6.12 -12.31 7.64
C TRP A 468 -5.83 -12.10 6.15
N TRP A 469 -6.86 -12.18 5.34
CA TRP A 469 -6.75 -11.97 3.91
C TRP A 469 -6.87 -10.49 3.53
N PHE A 470 -6.32 -10.15 2.36
CA PHE A 470 -6.63 -8.88 1.69
C PHE A 470 -8.15 -8.63 1.64
N GLY A 471 -8.56 -7.42 1.94
CA GLY A 471 -9.96 -7.00 1.95
C GLY A 471 -10.71 -7.33 3.25
N GLU A 472 -10.09 -8.05 4.21
CA GLU A 472 -10.71 -8.29 5.51
C GLU A 472 -10.69 -7.04 6.39
N GLY A 473 -11.70 -6.96 7.25
CA GLY A 473 -11.95 -5.91 8.22
C GLY A 473 -13.38 -5.97 8.69
N MET A 474 -13.61 -5.62 9.94
CA MET A 474 -14.92 -5.67 10.59
C MET A 474 -15.53 -4.27 10.73
N SER A 475 -16.81 -4.23 11.07
CA SER A 475 -17.57 -3.03 11.42
C SER A 475 -18.39 -3.30 12.68
N TYR A 476 -18.84 -2.27 13.37
CA TYR A 476 -19.82 -2.37 14.47
C TYR A 476 -21.24 -2.66 13.98
N THR A 477 -21.45 -2.66 12.67
CA THR A 477 -22.71 -3.06 12.05
C THR A 477 -22.51 -4.22 11.09
N THR A 478 -23.59 -4.80 10.59
CA THR A 478 -23.57 -5.94 9.67
C THR A 478 -24.25 -5.60 8.36
N PHE A 479 -23.75 -6.21 7.27
CA PHE A 479 -24.29 -6.00 5.93
C PHE A 479 -24.69 -7.33 5.30
N GLU A 480 -25.83 -7.32 4.60
CA GLU A 480 -26.35 -8.45 3.84
C GLU A 480 -26.27 -8.14 2.35
N TYR A 481 -25.79 -9.11 1.59
CA TYR A 481 -25.67 -9.05 0.13
C TYR A 481 -26.73 -9.95 -0.51
N SER A 482 -27.48 -9.41 -1.46
CA SER A 482 -28.55 -10.15 -2.16
C SER A 482 -28.73 -9.66 -3.60
N ASN A 483 -29.41 -10.47 -4.42
CA ASN A 483 -29.81 -10.11 -5.78
C ASN A 483 -28.62 -9.67 -6.66
N LEU A 484 -27.61 -10.54 -6.78
CA LEU A 484 -26.57 -10.35 -7.79
C LEU A 484 -27.16 -10.55 -9.17
N GLU A 485 -27.22 -9.48 -9.95
CA GLU A 485 -27.72 -9.46 -11.32
C GLU A 485 -26.59 -9.14 -12.31
N ILE A 486 -26.76 -9.59 -13.54
CA ILE A 486 -25.82 -9.40 -14.64
C ILE A 486 -26.59 -9.07 -15.93
N ASN A 487 -26.06 -8.12 -16.72
CA ASN A 487 -26.69 -7.71 -17.98
C ASN A 487 -26.59 -8.77 -19.09
N LYS A 488 -25.55 -9.61 -19.07
CA LYS A 488 -25.31 -10.69 -20.05
C LYS A 488 -24.52 -11.84 -19.43
N SER A 489 -24.94 -13.07 -19.68
CA SER A 489 -24.26 -14.30 -19.24
C SER A 489 -23.20 -14.81 -20.22
N SER A 490 -23.15 -14.24 -21.44
CA SER A 490 -22.16 -14.56 -22.48
C SER A 490 -21.55 -13.28 -23.03
N PHE A 491 -20.25 -13.27 -23.29
CA PHE A 491 -19.50 -12.10 -23.73
C PHE A 491 -18.34 -12.45 -24.65
N ASP A 492 -17.83 -11.46 -25.37
CA ASP A 492 -16.56 -11.49 -26.09
C ASP A 492 -15.65 -10.31 -25.70
N ALA A 493 -14.46 -10.23 -26.28
CA ALA A 493 -13.45 -9.22 -25.93
C ALA A 493 -13.89 -7.76 -26.16
N GLY A 494 -14.92 -7.51 -26.97
CA GLY A 494 -15.46 -6.17 -27.24
C GLY A 494 -16.53 -5.71 -26.25
N ASP A 495 -16.95 -6.58 -25.33
CA ASP A 495 -18.08 -6.31 -24.46
C ASP A 495 -17.70 -5.53 -23.19
N ILE A 496 -18.72 -4.79 -22.69
CA ILE A 496 -18.77 -4.30 -21.31
C ILE A 496 -19.77 -5.16 -20.56
N ILE A 497 -19.35 -5.73 -19.45
CA ILE A 497 -20.15 -6.59 -18.59
C ILE A 497 -20.55 -5.78 -17.36
N GLU A 498 -21.87 -5.64 -17.14
CA GLU A 498 -22.41 -4.87 -16.02
C GLU A 498 -23.00 -5.81 -14.98
N PHE A 499 -22.75 -5.49 -13.72
CA PHE A 499 -23.24 -6.22 -12.56
C PHE A 499 -23.94 -5.26 -11.60
N SER A 500 -24.93 -5.76 -10.89
CA SER A 500 -25.54 -5.06 -9.77
C SER A 500 -25.77 -6.00 -8.60
N ILE A 501 -25.66 -5.47 -7.39
CA ILE A 501 -25.85 -6.19 -6.13
C ILE A 501 -26.59 -5.31 -5.15
N MET A 502 -27.55 -5.84 -4.42
CA MET A 502 -28.20 -5.12 -3.33
C MET A 502 -27.42 -5.36 -2.04
N VAL A 503 -27.08 -4.28 -1.34
CA VAL A 503 -26.43 -4.30 -0.02
C VAL A 503 -27.34 -3.62 0.98
N LYS A 504 -27.60 -4.28 2.11
CA LYS A 504 -28.45 -3.80 3.20
C LYS A 504 -27.66 -3.75 4.50
N ASN A 505 -27.78 -2.65 5.23
CA ASN A 505 -27.32 -2.60 6.62
C ASN A 505 -28.35 -3.29 7.52
N THR A 506 -27.99 -4.45 8.07
CA THR A 506 -28.85 -5.26 8.94
C THR A 506 -28.60 -5.05 10.43
N GLY A 507 -27.60 -4.25 10.78
CA GLY A 507 -27.30 -3.91 12.16
C GLY A 507 -28.04 -2.65 12.65
N ASN A 508 -27.63 -2.15 13.79
CA ASN A 508 -28.29 -1.06 14.50
C ASN A 508 -27.50 0.26 14.49
N ARG A 509 -26.39 0.32 13.74
CA ARG A 509 -25.54 1.51 13.60
C ARG A 509 -25.35 1.85 12.13
N LYS A 510 -25.16 3.13 11.83
CA LYS A 510 -24.68 3.61 10.54
C LYS A 510 -23.27 3.05 10.29
N GLY A 511 -23.00 2.63 9.07
CA GLY A 511 -21.70 2.10 8.71
C GLY A 511 -21.38 2.24 7.23
N LYS A 512 -20.09 2.16 6.92
CA LYS A 512 -19.60 2.12 5.55
C LYS A 512 -19.16 0.71 5.21
N GLU A 513 -19.48 0.26 3.98
CA GLU A 513 -19.12 -1.05 3.45
C GLU A 513 -18.35 -0.90 2.15
N THR A 514 -17.25 -1.63 2.02
CA THR A 514 -16.50 -1.71 0.77
C THR A 514 -16.94 -2.94 -0.01
N VAL A 515 -17.80 -2.71 -1.00
CA VAL A 515 -18.33 -3.75 -1.88
C VAL A 515 -17.29 -4.06 -2.95
N MET A 516 -16.72 -5.27 -2.92
CA MET A 516 -15.65 -5.71 -3.82
C MET A 516 -16.17 -6.75 -4.81
N LEU A 517 -15.80 -6.59 -6.10
CA LEU A 517 -16.12 -7.52 -7.17
C LEU A 517 -14.84 -8.23 -7.60
N TYR A 518 -14.88 -9.58 -7.58
CA TYR A 518 -13.77 -10.44 -7.97
C TYR A 518 -14.14 -11.29 -9.19
N SER A 519 -13.14 -11.57 -10.03
CA SER A 519 -13.22 -12.58 -11.09
C SER A 519 -12.26 -13.74 -10.82
N GLN A 520 -12.63 -14.92 -11.32
CA GLN A 520 -11.79 -16.12 -11.38
C GLN A 520 -12.01 -16.78 -12.74
N ASP A 521 -10.94 -17.05 -13.48
CA ASP A 521 -11.00 -17.94 -14.63
C ASP A 521 -11.05 -19.39 -14.12
N LEU A 522 -12.04 -20.15 -14.55
CA LEU A 522 -12.24 -21.52 -14.06
C LEU A 522 -11.37 -22.55 -14.79
N SER A 523 -10.91 -22.22 -16.01
CA SER A 523 -10.04 -23.08 -16.80
C SER A 523 -9.31 -22.28 -17.87
N ALA A 524 -8.00 -22.12 -17.75
CA ALA A 524 -7.14 -21.39 -18.66
C ALA A 524 -5.97 -22.24 -19.17
N SER A 525 -5.32 -21.81 -20.24
CA SER A 525 -4.11 -22.44 -20.79
C SER A 525 -2.87 -22.33 -19.88
N ILE A 526 -2.97 -21.50 -18.83
CA ILE A 526 -2.01 -21.41 -17.71
C ILE A 526 -2.74 -21.59 -16.40
N ILE A 527 -2.02 -21.84 -15.29
CA ILE A 527 -2.65 -21.94 -13.97
C ILE A 527 -3.25 -20.58 -13.60
N PRO A 528 -4.59 -20.47 -13.44
CA PRO A 528 -5.24 -19.20 -13.13
C PRO A 528 -4.99 -18.79 -11.67
N ASP A 529 -5.14 -17.51 -11.41
CA ASP A 529 -5.21 -16.98 -10.06
C ASP A 529 -6.53 -17.41 -9.38
N ASN A 530 -6.51 -17.63 -8.08
CA ASN A 530 -7.69 -18.00 -7.31
C ASN A 530 -8.83 -16.98 -7.46
N ARG A 531 -8.52 -15.71 -7.41
CA ARG A 531 -9.43 -14.60 -7.68
C ARG A 531 -8.62 -13.32 -7.92
N ARG A 532 -9.21 -12.37 -8.65
CA ARG A 532 -8.61 -11.04 -8.87
C ARG A 532 -9.66 -9.96 -8.66
N LEU A 533 -9.32 -8.93 -7.89
CA LEU A 533 -10.17 -7.76 -7.72
C LEU A 533 -10.31 -7.03 -9.08
N ARG A 534 -11.56 -6.74 -9.47
CA ARG A 534 -11.87 -6.07 -10.74
C ARG A 534 -12.59 -4.74 -10.55
N ASN A 535 -13.28 -4.60 -9.41
CA ASN A 535 -13.93 -3.34 -9.07
C ASN A 535 -14.19 -3.29 -7.56
N PHE A 536 -14.34 -2.09 -6.99
CA PHE A 536 -14.85 -1.88 -5.66
C PHE A 536 -15.55 -0.53 -5.52
N LYS A 537 -16.49 -0.44 -4.59
CA LYS A 537 -17.14 0.82 -4.19
C LYS A 537 -17.37 0.82 -2.70
N LYS A 538 -17.06 1.96 -2.06
CA LYS A 538 -17.39 2.19 -0.66
C LYS A 538 -18.71 2.95 -0.57
N ILE A 539 -19.68 2.39 0.15
CA ILE A 539 -21.02 2.96 0.35
C ILE A 539 -21.26 3.18 1.83
N GLU A 540 -22.16 4.11 2.17
CA GLU A 540 -22.58 4.38 3.53
C GLU A 540 -24.07 4.12 3.68
N LEU A 541 -24.48 3.34 4.69
CA LEU A 541 -25.86 2.94 4.93
C LEU A 541 -26.25 3.15 6.40
N THR A 542 -27.41 3.75 6.62
CA THR A 542 -28.07 3.82 7.92
C THR A 542 -28.72 2.47 8.28
N PRO A 543 -29.06 2.20 9.55
CA PRO A 543 -29.73 0.96 9.96
C PRO A 543 -31.00 0.67 9.14
N GLY A 544 -31.07 -0.52 8.56
CA GLY A 544 -32.19 -0.97 7.73
C GLY A 544 -32.18 -0.46 6.28
N GLU A 545 -31.31 0.48 5.93
CA GLU A 545 -31.19 1.01 4.58
C GLU A 545 -30.58 -0.02 3.63
N SER A 546 -31.03 0.03 2.37
CA SER A 546 -30.52 -0.82 1.28
C SER A 546 -30.14 0.06 0.10
N GLN A 547 -29.06 -0.31 -0.59
CA GLN A 547 -28.60 0.35 -1.82
C GLN A 547 -28.20 -0.68 -2.86
N THR A 548 -28.57 -0.46 -4.10
CA THR A 548 -28.04 -1.22 -5.24
C THR A 548 -26.70 -0.62 -5.66
N VAL A 549 -25.66 -1.44 -5.68
CA VAL A 549 -24.32 -1.08 -6.12
C VAL A 549 -24.08 -1.69 -7.49
N SER A 550 -23.76 -0.87 -8.47
CA SER A 550 -23.50 -1.30 -9.85
C SER A 550 -22.01 -1.21 -10.18
N PHE A 551 -21.54 -2.17 -10.97
CA PHE A 551 -20.17 -2.27 -11.47
C PHE A 551 -20.17 -2.50 -12.98
N SER A 552 -19.08 -2.11 -13.65
CA SER A 552 -18.80 -2.47 -15.03
C SER A 552 -17.37 -2.98 -15.15
N ILE A 553 -17.16 -3.97 -16.03
CA ILE A 553 -15.85 -4.52 -16.38
C ILE A 553 -15.78 -4.56 -17.90
N ASN A 554 -14.67 -4.06 -18.48
CA ASN A 554 -14.36 -4.37 -19.86
C ASN A 554 -13.93 -5.84 -19.94
N ALA A 555 -14.44 -6.60 -20.90
CA ALA A 555 -14.09 -8.01 -21.04
C ALA A 555 -12.57 -8.23 -21.17
N LYS A 556 -11.86 -7.33 -21.82
CA LYS A 556 -10.39 -7.37 -21.93
C LYS A 556 -9.68 -7.27 -20.58
N ASP A 557 -10.30 -6.70 -19.54
CA ASP A 557 -9.71 -6.66 -18.20
C ASP A 557 -9.61 -8.06 -17.56
N LEU A 558 -10.31 -9.06 -18.13
CA LEU A 558 -10.21 -10.47 -17.74
C LEU A 558 -9.05 -11.20 -18.44
N ALA A 559 -8.41 -10.60 -19.43
CA ALA A 559 -7.28 -11.19 -20.14
C ALA A 559 -6.06 -11.39 -19.22
N PHE A 560 -5.23 -12.37 -19.57
CA PHE A 560 -3.99 -12.71 -18.90
C PHE A 560 -2.83 -12.85 -19.92
N ILE A 561 -1.58 -12.85 -19.42
CA ILE A 561 -0.39 -13.12 -20.22
C ILE A 561 -0.14 -14.62 -20.27
N GLY A 562 -0.22 -15.21 -21.47
CA GLY A 562 0.07 -16.61 -21.73
C GLY A 562 1.57 -16.94 -21.74
N SER A 563 1.87 -18.25 -21.85
CA SER A 563 3.26 -18.75 -21.91
C SER A 563 4.03 -18.27 -23.14
N ASP A 564 3.33 -17.77 -24.15
CA ASP A 564 3.89 -17.16 -25.39
C ASP A 564 4.16 -15.65 -25.24
N GLY A 565 3.89 -15.07 -24.05
CA GLY A 565 4.08 -13.65 -23.76
C GLY A 565 3.02 -12.73 -24.36
N LYS A 566 1.92 -13.28 -24.89
CA LYS A 566 0.80 -12.51 -25.45
C LYS A 566 -0.36 -12.40 -24.46
N TRP A 567 -1.21 -11.41 -24.66
CA TRP A 567 -2.49 -11.30 -23.94
C TRP A 567 -3.49 -12.29 -24.54
N HIS A 568 -4.16 -13.05 -23.67
CA HIS A 568 -5.21 -13.99 -24.01
C HIS A 568 -6.46 -13.72 -23.17
N LEU A 569 -7.62 -13.64 -23.82
CA LEU A 569 -8.92 -13.86 -23.22
C LEU A 569 -9.47 -15.13 -23.85
N GLU A 570 -9.58 -16.19 -23.08
CA GLU A 570 -9.91 -17.50 -23.60
C GLU A 570 -11.41 -17.80 -23.51
N LYS A 571 -11.92 -18.54 -24.47
CA LYS A 571 -13.26 -19.12 -24.43
C LYS A 571 -13.36 -20.04 -23.23
N GLY A 572 -14.38 -19.81 -22.36
CA GLY A 572 -14.54 -20.59 -21.15
C GLY A 572 -15.41 -19.90 -20.12
N GLU A 573 -15.46 -20.49 -18.95
CA GLU A 573 -16.28 -20.03 -17.83
C GLU A 573 -15.45 -19.18 -16.87
N TYR A 574 -16.02 -18.03 -16.51
CA TYR A 574 -15.48 -17.08 -15.53
C TYR A 574 -16.45 -16.95 -14.36
N LYS A 575 -15.97 -17.16 -13.15
CA LYS A 575 -16.75 -16.95 -11.93
C LYS A 575 -16.58 -15.50 -11.47
N ILE A 576 -17.69 -14.83 -11.23
CA ILE A 576 -17.74 -13.48 -10.63
C ILE A 576 -18.27 -13.62 -9.21
N THR A 577 -17.63 -12.96 -8.26
CA THR A 577 -18.02 -12.99 -6.84
C THR A 577 -18.13 -11.56 -6.31
N VAL A 578 -19.24 -11.27 -5.61
CA VAL A 578 -19.46 -10.01 -4.88
C VAL A 578 -20.00 -10.34 -3.50
N GLY A 579 -19.24 -10.01 -2.45
CA GLY A 579 -19.57 -10.45 -1.09
C GLY A 579 -19.66 -11.97 -1.00
N ASN A 580 -20.81 -12.48 -0.56
CA ASN A 580 -21.13 -13.93 -0.50
C ASN A 580 -21.92 -14.45 -1.71
N GLN A 581 -22.17 -13.60 -2.70
CA GLN A 581 -22.91 -13.98 -3.92
C GLN A 581 -21.93 -14.29 -5.05
N ALA A 582 -22.26 -15.25 -5.90
CA ALA A 582 -21.46 -15.59 -7.07
C ALA A 582 -22.34 -15.97 -8.28
N THR A 583 -21.83 -15.70 -9.47
CA THR A 583 -22.42 -16.13 -10.75
C THR A 583 -21.31 -16.55 -11.71
N VAL A 584 -21.67 -17.33 -12.75
CA VAL A 584 -20.75 -17.75 -13.81
C VAL A 584 -21.18 -17.11 -15.12
N ILE A 585 -20.20 -16.58 -15.85
CA ILE A 585 -20.36 -15.99 -17.18
C ILE A 585 -19.47 -16.72 -18.17
N ASN A 586 -19.82 -16.70 -19.47
CA ASN A 586 -19.13 -17.44 -20.52
C ASN A 586 -18.48 -16.50 -21.54
N CYS A 587 -17.17 -16.60 -21.72
CA CYS A 587 -16.51 -16.07 -22.90
C CYS A 587 -16.78 -16.98 -24.09
N VAL A 588 -17.29 -16.42 -25.19
CA VAL A 588 -17.74 -17.23 -26.35
C VAL A 588 -16.68 -17.37 -27.44
N SER A 589 -15.64 -16.54 -27.42
CA SER A 589 -14.58 -16.55 -28.42
C SER A 589 -13.22 -16.21 -27.82
N ASP A 590 -12.16 -16.80 -28.35
CA ASP A 590 -10.80 -16.47 -27.97
C ASP A 590 -10.39 -15.09 -28.56
N PHE A 591 -9.64 -14.34 -27.76
CA PHE A 591 -8.98 -13.10 -28.17
C PHE A 591 -7.50 -13.18 -27.82
N THR A 592 -6.64 -12.73 -28.73
CA THR A 592 -5.19 -12.67 -28.52
C THR A 592 -4.64 -11.32 -28.98
N SER A 593 -3.70 -10.76 -28.25
CA SER A 593 -3.00 -9.52 -28.61
C SER A 593 -1.51 -9.61 -28.33
N GLU A 594 -0.70 -9.16 -29.30
CA GLU A 594 0.78 -9.13 -29.22
C GLU A 594 1.30 -7.83 -28.59
N THR A 595 0.43 -6.86 -28.30
CA THR A 595 0.84 -5.57 -27.73
C THR A 595 1.45 -5.75 -26.32
N ASN A 596 2.47 -4.98 -26.00
CA ASN A 596 2.96 -4.90 -24.62
C ASN A 596 1.92 -4.24 -23.68
N ILE A 597 1.07 -3.39 -24.25
CA ILE A 597 0.07 -2.59 -23.54
C ILE A 597 -1.31 -2.96 -24.10
N LEU A 598 -2.15 -3.58 -23.26
CA LEU A 598 -3.54 -3.88 -23.61
C LEU A 598 -4.42 -2.67 -23.23
N ASN A 599 -5.07 -2.09 -24.25
CA ASN A 599 -5.99 -0.97 -24.11
C ASN A 599 -7.47 -1.43 -24.16
#